data_980ece97f9c4aa94e4ca30a003b81996
#
_entry.id   980ece97f9c4aa94e4ca30a003b81996
#
_cell.length_a   1.000
_cell.length_b   1.000
_cell.length_c   1.000
_cell.angle_alpha   90.00
_cell.angle_beta   90.00
_cell.angle_gamma   90.00
#
_symmetry.space_group_name_H-M   'P 1'
#
loop_
_entity.id
_entity.type
_entity.pdbx_description
1 polymer ?
#
loop_
_entity_poly.entity_id
_entity_poly.type
_entity_poly.pdbx_seq_one_letter_code
_entity_poly.pdbx_strand_id
1 'polypeptide(L)'
;ALSSGTGRVNLTWRLSDGRLELSWQESDGPQIEPPSRRGYGSRAIVAGIERQLGGIVKFDWQTTGLHCTFSVPHDPNKESLRRVPIDLSLTEGALAQGDDPNDKRVLLVEDEPLVSMMLADMLAAFGHKVDGPYNRFSDAILAAKSNNLQAGILDVNLGGEKTYAVADILANRKIPFAFVTGYGPDTIVSQFSHAPVLQKPIEAAKLHALLQQIVR
;
A
#
# COMPACT_ATOMS: atom_id res chain seq x y z
N ALA A 1 -0.08 19.82 4.34
CA ALA A 1 0.91 20.92 4.39
C ALA A 1 1.91 20.82 3.21
N LEU A 2 2.51 19.65 2.97
CA LEU A 2 3.61 19.50 1.99
C LEU A 2 3.20 19.64 0.51
N SER A 3 1.93 19.82 0.21
CA SER A 3 1.43 20.07 -1.16
C SER A 3 1.53 21.52 -1.60
N SER A 4 1.92 22.44 -0.71
CA SER A 4 2.14 23.86 -1.00
C SER A 4 3.59 24.24 -0.73
N GLY A 5 4.11 25.22 -1.46
CA GLY A 5 5.49 25.72 -1.25
C GLY A 5 5.72 26.43 0.08
N THR A 6 4.66 26.76 0.83
CA THR A 6 4.70 27.44 2.14
C THR A 6 4.43 26.49 3.30
N GLY A 7 3.85 25.33 3.05
CA GLY A 7 3.46 24.37 4.09
C GLY A 7 4.65 23.89 4.91
N ARG A 8 4.42 23.75 6.22
CA ARG A 8 5.42 23.31 7.19
C ARG A 8 4.92 22.12 7.99
N VAL A 9 5.86 21.29 8.42
CA VAL A 9 5.64 20.19 9.35
C VAL A 9 6.59 20.37 10.52
N ASN A 10 6.05 20.40 11.71
CA ASN A 10 6.82 20.37 12.95
C ASN A 10 6.66 18.98 13.58
N LEU A 11 7.77 18.31 13.81
CA LEU A 11 7.83 17.00 14.44
C LEU A 11 8.61 17.09 15.74
N THR A 12 7.95 16.78 16.86
CA THR A 12 8.57 16.74 18.18
C THR A 12 8.32 15.41 18.84
N TRP A 13 9.25 14.97 19.68
CA TRP A 13 9.11 13.74 20.46
C TRP A 13 9.72 13.87 21.83
N ARG A 14 9.24 13.07 22.77
CA ARG A 14 9.77 12.94 24.12
C ARG A 14 9.59 11.53 24.66
N LEU A 15 10.48 11.14 25.55
CA LEU A 15 10.34 9.94 26.37
C LEU A 15 9.87 10.36 27.76
N SER A 16 8.72 9.83 28.19
CA SER A 16 8.11 10.12 29.50
C SER A 16 7.34 8.89 29.96
N ASP A 17 7.51 8.51 31.22
CA ASP A 17 6.76 7.45 31.89
C ASP A 17 6.76 6.10 31.13
N GLY A 18 7.92 5.73 30.56
CA GLY A 18 8.07 4.50 29.79
C GLY A 18 7.30 4.51 28.45
N ARG A 19 7.01 5.69 27.95
CA ARG A 19 6.39 5.88 26.64
C ARG A 19 7.17 6.85 25.77
N LEU A 20 7.24 6.55 24.48
CA LEU A 20 7.63 7.49 23.44
C LEU A 20 6.38 8.24 22.99
N GLU A 21 6.37 9.54 23.21
CA GLU A 21 5.33 10.42 22.69
C GLU A 21 5.89 11.21 21.52
N LEU A 22 5.18 11.23 20.40
CA LEU A 22 5.53 11.93 19.18
C LEU A 22 4.36 12.82 18.76
N SER A 23 4.64 14.06 18.41
CA SER A 23 3.67 15.03 17.91
C SER A 23 4.07 15.50 16.53
N TRP A 24 3.16 15.33 15.58
CA TRP A 24 3.23 15.83 14.22
C TRP A 24 2.24 16.99 14.07
N GLN A 25 2.70 18.16 13.66
CA GLN A 25 1.85 19.33 13.46
C GLN A 25 2.12 19.94 12.09
N GLU A 26 1.08 20.07 11.29
CA GLU A 26 1.09 20.77 10.02
C GLU A 26 0.66 22.22 10.20
N SER A 27 1.27 23.13 9.45
CA SER A 27 0.92 24.55 9.40
C SER A 27 1.23 25.18 8.03
N ASP A 28 0.72 26.39 7.81
CA ASP A 28 0.98 27.23 6.62
C ASP A 28 0.68 26.52 5.27
N GLY A 29 -0.10 25.44 5.32
CA GLY A 29 -0.64 24.74 4.16
C GLY A 29 -2.01 25.27 3.74
N PRO A 30 -2.62 24.65 2.73
CA PRO A 30 -4.00 24.93 2.36
C PRO A 30 -4.93 24.57 3.52
N GLN A 31 -6.05 25.30 3.63
CA GLN A 31 -7.09 24.95 4.60
C GLN A 31 -7.60 23.54 4.35
N ILE A 32 -7.78 22.79 5.44
CA ILE A 32 -8.26 21.42 5.39
C ILE A 32 -9.56 21.29 6.18
N GLU A 33 -10.39 20.33 5.74
CA GLU A 33 -11.57 19.88 6.48
C GLU A 33 -11.34 18.46 7.01
N PRO A 34 -11.97 18.08 8.14
CA PRO A 34 -11.93 16.71 8.60
C PRO A 34 -12.42 15.77 7.48
N PRO A 35 -11.67 14.73 7.15
CA PRO A 35 -12.08 13.82 6.08
C PRO A 35 -13.37 13.07 6.48
N SER A 36 -14.34 13.01 5.59
CA SER A 36 -15.59 12.26 5.78
C SER A 36 -15.36 10.75 5.95
N ARG A 37 -14.23 10.24 5.44
CA ARG A 37 -13.74 8.87 5.61
C ARG A 37 -12.25 8.89 5.96
N ARG A 38 -11.85 8.04 6.90
CA ARG A 38 -10.41 7.83 7.14
C ARG A 38 -9.77 7.25 5.89
N GLY A 39 -8.86 8.02 5.30
CA GLY A 39 -8.06 7.59 4.15
C GLY A 39 -7.10 6.47 4.56
N TYR A 40 -6.45 5.91 3.54
CA TYR A 40 -5.47 4.85 3.70
C TYR A 40 -4.37 5.20 4.72
N GLY A 41 -3.73 6.38 4.58
CA GLY A 41 -2.66 6.80 5.48
C GLY A 41 -3.06 6.80 6.96
N SER A 42 -4.25 7.30 7.29
CA SER A 42 -4.76 7.30 8.67
C SER A 42 -4.99 5.87 9.18
N ARG A 43 -5.48 4.95 8.34
CA ARG A 43 -5.71 3.54 8.71
C ARG A 43 -4.40 2.80 8.92
N ALA A 44 -3.40 3.02 8.04
CA ALA A 44 -2.07 2.42 8.17
C ALA A 44 -1.37 2.88 9.46
N ILE A 45 -1.46 4.19 9.79
CA ILE A 45 -0.91 4.74 11.02
C ILE A 45 -1.59 4.11 12.25
N VAL A 46 -2.93 4.03 12.26
CA VAL A 46 -3.68 3.40 13.36
C VAL A 46 -3.29 1.93 13.51
N ALA A 47 -3.24 1.17 12.41
CA ALA A 47 -2.87 -0.24 12.45
C ALA A 47 -1.44 -0.44 12.97
N GLY A 48 -0.47 0.32 12.50
CA GLY A 48 0.91 0.23 12.95
C GLY A 48 1.09 0.64 14.42
N ILE A 49 0.49 1.75 14.83
CA ILE A 49 0.67 2.26 16.19
C ILE A 49 -0.14 1.46 17.21
N GLU A 50 -1.44 1.23 16.96
CA GLU A 50 -2.31 0.63 17.97
C GLU A 50 -2.24 -0.89 18.00
N ARG A 51 -2.22 -1.55 16.81
CA ARG A 51 -2.27 -3.01 16.77
C ARG A 51 -0.89 -3.65 16.92
N GLN A 52 0.15 -3.06 16.30
CA GLN A 52 1.50 -3.66 16.32
C GLN A 52 2.35 -3.19 17.50
N LEU A 53 2.29 -1.88 17.80
CA LEU A 53 3.12 -1.30 18.85
C LEU A 53 2.41 -1.14 20.19
N GLY A 54 1.11 -1.49 20.29
CA GLY A 54 0.32 -1.33 21.50
C GLY A 54 0.21 0.13 21.97
N GLY A 55 0.32 1.05 21.01
CA GLY A 55 0.29 2.48 21.23
C GLY A 55 -1.12 3.08 21.13
N ILE A 56 -1.16 4.40 21.10
CA ILE A 56 -2.38 5.20 20.89
C ILE A 56 -2.07 6.27 19.86
N VAL A 57 -2.97 6.51 18.92
CA VAL A 57 -2.87 7.62 17.96
C VAL A 57 -4.12 8.49 18.04
N LYS A 58 -3.92 9.81 18.00
CA LYS A 58 -5.01 10.79 17.95
C LYS A 58 -4.79 11.73 16.78
N PHE A 59 -5.84 11.95 15.99
CA PHE A 59 -5.86 12.91 14.89
C PHE A 59 -6.77 14.09 15.30
N ASP A 60 -6.23 15.27 15.26
CA ASP A 60 -6.95 16.53 15.44
C ASP A 60 -6.87 17.34 14.14
N TRP A 61 -7.98 17.40 13.43
CA TRP A 61 -8.10 18.07 12.14
C TRP A 61 -8.50 19.53 12.36
N GLN A 62 -7.53 20.42 12.30
CA GLN A 62 -7.75 21.87 12.42
C GLN A 62 -7.77 22.49 11.02
N THR A 63 -8.49 23.59 10.85
CA THR A 63 -8.54 24.30 9.56
C THR A 63 -7.18 24.75 9.06
N THR A 64 -6.23 24.94 9.98
CA THR A 64 -4.85 25.35 9.69
C THR A 64 -3.90 24.19 9.36
N GLY A 65 -4.33 22.95 9.57
CA GLY A 65 -3.51 21.75 9.33
C GLY A 65 -3.85 20.59 10.26
N LEU A 66 -3.24 19.44 10.02
CA LEU A 66 -3.38 18.26 10.86
C LEU A 66 -2.44 18.34 12.07
N HIS A 67 -2.98 18.12 13.27
CA HIS A 67 -2.19 17.77 14.44
C HIS A 67 -2.40 16.30 14.77
N CYS A 68 -1.34 15.50 14.77
CA CYS A 68 -1.39 14.07 15.06
C CYS A 68 -0.44 13.75 16.22
N THR A 69 -0.94 13.03 17.23
CA THR A 69 -0.13 12.61 18.37
C THR A 69 -0.10 11.09 18.45
N PHE A 70 1.09 10.56 18.72
CA PHE A 70 1.36 9.14 18.88
C PHE A 70 1.92 8.90 20.28
N SER A 71 1.50 7.83 20.93
CA SER A 71 2.06 7.42 22.22
C SER A 71 2.28 5.92 22.19
N VAL A 72 3.53 5.47 22.28
CA VAL A 72 3.93 4.07 22.16
C VAL A 72 4.65 3.63 23.43
N PRO A 73 4.37 2.45 24.00
CA PRO A 73 5.17 1.90 25.09
C PRO A 73 6.64 1.81 24.66
N HIS A 74 7.53 2.28 25.54
CA HIS A 74 8.97 2.20 25.36
C HIS A 74 9.60 1.46 26.56
N ASP A 75 10.19 0.31 26.29
CA ASP A 75 10.96 -0.46 27.27
C ASP A 75 12.44 -0.26 26.98
N PRO A 76 13.18 0.49 27.82
CA PRO A 76 14.61 0.73 27.62
C PRO A 76 15.48 -0.54 27.73
N ASN A 77 14.92 -1.63 28.30
CA ASN A 77 15.63 -2.91 28.44
C ASN A 77 15.32 -3.87 27.27
N LYS A 78 14.36 -3.58 26.44
CA LYS A 78 14.17 -4.28 25.18
C LYS A 78 15.13 -3.69 24.14
N GLU A 79 16.31 -4.22 24.11
CA GLU A 79 17.27 -4.06 23.02
C GLU A 79 16.68 -4.67 21.74
N SER A 80 15.74 -3.99 21.13
CA SER A 80 15.28 -4.42 19.82
C SER A 80 14.49 -3.33 19.09
N LEU A 81 15.21 -2.33 18.60
CA LEU A 81 14.94 -1.85 17.25
C LEU A 81 15.51 -2.87 16.23
N ARG A 82 15.44 -4.15 16.52
CA ARG A 82 15.43 -5.17 15.48
C ARG A 82 14.14 -4.94 14.73
N ARG A 83 14.26 -4.68 13.42
CA ARG A 83 13.18 -4.67 12.44
C ARG A 83 12.12 -5.65 12.91
N VAL A 84 11.04 -5.16 13.52
CA VAL A 84 9.85 -5.98 13.74
C VAL A 84 9.36 -6.22 12.32
N PRO A 85 9.39 -7.44 11.82
CA PRO A 85 8.70 -7.72 10.56
C PRO A 85 7.26 -7.25 10.82
N ILE A 86 6.78 -6.32 10.02
CA ILE A 86 5.37 -5.97 10.06
C ILE A 86 4.65 -7.24 9.61
N ASP A 87 4.14 -7.99 10.57
CA ASP A 87 3.36 -9.18 10.28
C ASP A 87 1.99 -8.72 9.76
N LEU A 88 1.92 -8.60 8.46
CA LEU A 88 0.69 -8.26 7.74
C LEU A 88 -0.24 -9.46 7.57
N SER A 89 0.12 -10.63 8.10
CA SER A 89 -0.73 -11.84 8.05
C SER A 89 -2.06 -11.67 8.82
N LEU A 90 -2.20 -10.62 9.64
CA LEU A 90 -3.44 -10.30 10.32
C LEU A 90 -4.55 -9.72 9.41
N THR A 91 -4.25 -9.53 8.12
CA THR A 91 -5.29 -9.23 7.12
C THR A 91 -5.83 -10.49 6.43
N GLU A 92 -5.29 -11.67 6.70
CA GLU A 92 -5.75 -12.95 6.13
C GLU A 92 -7.14 -13.39 6.62
N GLY A 93 -7.69 -12.78 7.67
CA GLY A 93 -9.03 -13.12 8.20
C GLY A 93 -10.23 -12.64 7.36
N ALA A 94 -10.02 -11.92 6.27
CA ALA A 94 -11.11 -11.37 5.44
C ALA A 94 -11.28 -12.06 4.07
N LEU A 95 -10.47 -13.07 3.74
CA LEU A 95 -10.42 -13.64 2.39
C LEU A 95 -11.04 -15.04 2.24
N ALA A 96 -11.75 -15.55 3.25
CA ALA A 96 -12.53 -16.79 3.13
C ALA A 96 -14.00 -16.48 2.85
N GLN A 97 -14.32 -15.80 1.77
CA GLN A 97 -15.67 -15.76 1.20
C GLN A 97 -15.63 -16.50 -0.14
N GLY A 98 -16.61 -17.40 -0.30
CA GLY A 98 -16.70 -18.41 -1.35
C GLY A 98 -16.37 -17.91 -2.75
N ASP A 99 -15.79 -18.80 -3.56
CA ASP A 99 -15.51 -18.58 -4.98
C ASP A 99 -16.80 -18.35 -5.76
N ASP A 100 -17.15 -17.08 -5.98
CA ASP A 100 -18.11 -16.71 -7.02
C ASP A 100 -17.35 -16.71 -8.36
N PRO A 101 -17.77 -17.51 -9.36
CA PRO A 101 -17.13 -17.54 -10.67
C PRO A 101 -17.09 -16.18 -11.38
N ASN A 102 -17.86 -15.22 -10.89
CA ASN A 102 -17.99 -13.86 -11.45
C ASN A 102 -17.13 -12.82 -10.75
N ASP A 103 -16.42 -13.21 -9.69
CA ASP A 103 -15.50 -12.33 -8.95
C ASP A 103 -14.30 -11.94 -9.82
N LYS A 104 -14.22 -10.67 -10.18
CA LYS A 104 -13.08 -10.11 -10.93
C LYS A 104 -11.84 -10.06 -10.03
N ARG A 105 -11.04 -11.13 -10.09
CA ARG A 105 -9.88 -11.35 -9.24
C ARG A 105 -8.63 -10.77 -9.88
N VAL A 106 -7.97 -9.83 -9.18
CA VAL A 106 -6.77 -9.14 -9.62
C VAL A 106 -5.58 -9.60 -8.79
N LEU A 107 -4.58 -10.18 -9.44
CA LEU A 107 -3.29 -10.51 -8.80
C LEU A 107 -2.57 -9.21 -8.42
N LEU A 108 -2.17 -9.10 -7.16
CA LEU A 108 -1.36 -7.98 -6.67
C LEU A 108 0.00 -8.49 -6.19
N VAL A 109 1.07 -7.96 -6.80
CA VAL A 109 2.47 -8.29 -6.47
C VAL A 109 3.19 -7.00 -6.07
N GLU A 110 3.56 -6.85 -4.81
CA GLU A 110 4.16 -5.64 -4.25
C GLU A 110 4.81 -5.96 -2.90
N ASP A 111 6.08 -5.60 -2.69
CA ASP A 111 6.82 -5.88 -1.46
C ASP A 111 6.83 -4.72 -0.45
N GLU A 112 6.53 -3.50 -0.88
CA GLU A 112 6.41 -2.37 0.02
C GLU A 112 5.07 -2.45 0.79
N PRO A 113 5.08 -2.68 2.12
CA PRO A 113 3.84 -2.93 2.88
C PRO A 113 2.80 -1.82 2.75
N LEU A 114 3.25 -0.56 2.73
CA LEU A 114 2.34 0.59 2.64
C LEU A 114 1.72 0.71 1.25
N VAL A 115 2.50 0.45 0.21
CA VAL A 115 2.02 0.50 -1.19
C VAL A 115 1.08 -0.66 -1.46
N SER A 116 1.43 -1.87 -1.00
CA SER A 116 0.61 -3.06 -1.18
C SER A 116 -0.78 -2.92 -0.53
N MET A 117 -0.86 -2.42 0.71
CA MET A 117 -2.13 -2.15 1.37
C MET A 117 -2.94 -1.07 0.66
N MET A 118 -2.28 0.01 0.22
CA MET A 118 -2.94 1.08 -0.54
C MET A 118 -3.55 0.55 -1.83
N LEU A 119 -2.79 -0.23 -2.60
CA LEU A 119 -3.26 -0.84 -3.84
C LEU A 119 -4.41 -1.81 -3.60
N ALA A 120 -4.30 -2.68 -2.58
CA ALA A 120 -5.36 -3.61 -2.22
C ALA A 120 -6.67 -2.89 -1.87
N ASP A 121 -6.59 -1.81 -1.07
CA ASP A 121 -7.74 -0.99 -0.73
C ASP A 121 -8.36 -0.31 -1.94
N MET A 122 -7.54 0.23 -2.86
CA MET A 122 -8.02 0.85 -4.10
C MET A 122 -8.72 -0.17 -5.00
N LEU A 123 -8.11 -1.36 -5.19
CA LEU A 123 -8.69 -2.44 -5.98
C LEU A 123 -10.04 -2.89 -5.41
N ALA A 124 -10.12 -3.10 -4.10
CA ALA A 124 -11.35 -3.45 -3.42
C ALA A 124 -12.42 -2.35 -3.53
N ALA A 125 -12.03 -1.07 -3.42
CA ALA A 125 -12.93 0.06 -3.59
C ALA A 125 -13.51 0.17 -5.02
N PHE A 126 -12.77 -0.34 -6.02
CA PHE A 126 -13.22 -0.43 -7.41
C PHE A 126 -13.99 -1.71 -7.72
N GLY A 127 -14.28 -2.54 -6.70
CA GLY A 127 -15.10 -3.74 -6.84
C GLY A 127 -14.34 -4.98 -7.31
N HIS A 128 -13.00 -4.98 -7.20
CA HIS A 128 -12.18 -6.14 -7.54
C HIS A 128 -11.80 -6.95 -6.30
N LYS A 129 -11.79 -8.28 -6.43
CA LYS A 129 -11.24 -9.16 -5.43
C LYS A 129 -9.72 -9.22 -5.59
N VAL A 130 -8.96 -8.95 -4.53
CA VAL A 130 -7.50 -8.98 -4.56
C VAL A 130 -7.01 -10.39 -4.28
N ASP A 131 -6.17 -10.91 -5.17
CA ASP A 131 -5.38 -12.12 -4.97
C ASP A 131 -3.96 -11.69 -4.58
N GLY A 132 -3.63 -11.78 -3.30
CA GLY A 132 -2.44 -11.18 -2.70
C GLY A 132 -2.78 -10.15 -1.63
N PRO A 133 -1.88 -9.21 -1.30
CA PRO A 133 -0.61 -8.91 -1.98
C PRO A 133 0.47 -9.96 -1.76
N TYR A 134 1.19 -10.31 -2.80
CA TYR A 134 2.35 -11.20 -2.72
C TYR A 134 3.63 -10.39 -2.65
N ASN A 135 4.39 -10.56 -1.59
CA ASN A 135 5.65 -9.86 -1.32
C ASN A 135 6.89 -10.73 -1.53
N ARG A 136 6.70 -11.98 -1.96
CA ARG A 136 7.78 -12.92 -2.30
C ARG A 136 7.63 -13.40 -3.72
N PHE A 137 8.74 -13.46 -4.42
CA PHE A 137 8.78 -13.88 -5.82
C PHE A 137 8.21 -15.30 -6.03
N SER A 138 8.57 -16.26 -5.17
CA SER A 138 8.07 -17.64 -5.23
C SER A 138 6.54 -17.72 -5.15
N ASP A 139 5.95 -16.94 -4.25
CA ASP A 139 4.52 -16.95 -3.99
C ASP A 139 3.76 -16.27 -5.13
N ALA A 140 4.31 -15.18 -5.67
CA ALA A 140 3.79 -14.51 -6.86
C ALA A 140 3.78 -15.43 -8.10
N ILE A 141 4.83 -16.22 -8.28
CA ILE A 141 4.90 -17.23 -9.36
C ILE A 141 3.80 -18.30 -9.21
N LEU A 142 3.57 -18.78 -7.98
CA LEU A 142 2.52 -19.76 -7.72
C LEU A 142 1.13 -19.17 -7.97
N ALA A 143 0.89 -17.98 -7.47
CA ALA A 143 -0.37 -17.28 -7.65
C ALA A 143 -0.65 -16.96 -9.13
N ALA A 144 0.36 -16.52 -9.89
CA ALA A 144 0.22 -16.27 -11.33
C ALA A 144 -0.21 -17.50 -12.14
N LYS A 145 -0.04 -18.70 -11.61
CA LYS A 145 -0.51 -19.97 -12.18
C LYS A 145 -1.96 -20.32 -11.78
N SER A 146 -2.55 -19.60 -10.83
CA SER A 146 -3.95 -19.80 -10.40
C SER A 146 -4.93 -19.65 -11.58
N ASN A 147 -6.05 -20.37 -11.54
CA ASN A 147 -7.01 -20.41 -12.66
C ASN A 147 -8.01 -19.25 -12.67
N ASN A 148 -8.11 -18.47 -11.60
CA ASN A 148 -9.19 -17.49 -11.41
C ASN A 148 -8.74 -16.01 -11.53
N LEU A 149 -7.64 -15.72 -12.23
CA LEU A 149 -7.13 -14.36 -12.40
C LEU A 149 -7.70 -13.72 -13.67
N GLN A 150 -8.16 -12.48 -13.58
CA GLN A 150 -8.60 -11.66 -14.71
C GLN A 150 -7.63 -10.54 -15.08
N ALA A 151 -6.79 -10.11 -14.13
CA ALA A 151 -5.73 -9.16 -14.39
C ALA A 151 -4.59 -9.29 -13.37
N GLY A 152 -3.47 -8.62 -13.63
CA GLY A 152 -2.34 -8.50 -12.69
C GLY A 152 -1.86 -7.07 -12.54
N ILE A 153 -1.53 -6.70 -11.31
CA ILE A 153 -0.80 -5.46 -10.96
C ILE A 153 0.52 -5.88 -10.33
N LEU A 154 1.62 -5.58 -11.00
CA LEU A 154 2.94 -6.10 -10.68
C LEU A 154 3.93 -4.97 -10.39
N ASP A 155 4.47 -4.87 -9.18
CA ASP A 155 5.71 -4.09 -9.03
C ASP A 155 6.80 -4.71 -9.90
N VAL A 156 7.59 -3.87 -10.57
CA VAL A 156 8.72 -4.31 -11.41
C VAL A 156 9.82 -4.94 -10.58
N ASN A 157 9.99 -4.49 -9.32
CA ASN A 157 11.08 -4.92 -8.45
C ASN A 157 10.54 -5.44 -7.12
N LEU A 158 10.59 -6.73 -6.91
CA LEU A 158 10.10 -7.40 -5.71
C LEU A 158 11.30 -7.89 -4.87
N GLY A 159 11.67 -7.13 -3.85
CA GLY A 159 12.78 -7.51 -2.98
C GLY A 159 14.14 -7.64 -3.67
N GLY A 160 14.36 -6.93 -4.80
CA GLY A 160 15.56 -7.02 -5.62
C GLY A 160 15.41 -7.96 -6.84
N GLU A 161 14.37 -8.78 -6.91
CA GLU A 161 14.07 -9.64 -8.06
C GLU A 161 13.09 -8.96 -9.02
N LYS A 162 13.30 -9.15 -10.33
CA LYS A 162 12.41 -8.61 -11.35
C LYS A 162 11.20 -9.52 -11.57
N THR A 163 10.01 -8.95 -11.58
CA THR A 163 8.74 -9.70 -11.72
C THR A 163 8.42 -10.12 -13.15
N TYR A 164 9.39 -10.02 -14.08
CA TYR A 164 9.17 -10.36 -15.50
C TYR A 164 8.75 -11.83 -15.71
N ALA A 165 9.24 -12.76 -14.88
CA ALA A 165 8.79 -14.16 -15.00
C ALA A 165 7.32 -14.33 -14.56
N VAL A 166 6.82 -13.52 -13.64
CA VAL A 166 5.38 -13.46 -13.29
C VAL A 166 4.59 -12.91 -14.49
N ALA A 167 5.08 -11.84 -15.11
CA ALA A 167 4.49 -11.25 -16.31
C ALA A 167 4.46 -12.23 -17.48
N ASP A 168 5.52 -13.02 -17.71
CA ASP A 168 5.56 -14.09 -18.71
C ASP A 168 4.45 -15.12 -18.50
N ILE A 169 4.24 -15.56 -17.26
CA ILE A 169 3.17 -16.51 -16.93
C ILE A 169 1.80 -15.91 -17.27
N LEU A 170 1.55 -14.68 -16.88
CA LEU A 170 0.28 -14.02 -17.17
C LEU A 170 0.08 -13.84 -18.68
N ALA A 171 1.12 -13.39 -19.41
CA ALA A 171 1.09 -13.22 -20.85
C ALA A 171 0.78 -14.54 -21.57
N ASN A 172 1.45 -15.64 -21.20
CA ASN A 172 1.21 -16.98 -21.76
C ASN A 172 -0.22 -17.47 -21.49
N ARG A 173 -0.81 -17.05 -20.38
CA ARG A 173 -2.21 -17.33 -20.02
C ARG A 173 -3.20 -16.35 -20.63
N LYS A 174 -2.74 -15.35 -21.38
CA LYS A 174 -3.56 -14.27 -21.95
C LYS A 174 -4.29 -13.44 -20.87
N ILE A 175 -3.71 -13.36 -19.69
CA ILE A 175 -4.21 -12.53 -18.60
C ILE A 175 -3.55 -11.16 -18.74
N PRO A 176 -4.33 -10.08 -18.90
CA PRO A 176 -3.79 -8.74 -18.99
C PRO A 176 -3.17 -8.31 -17.66
N PHE A 177 -2.12 -7.51 -17.72
CA PHE A 177 -1.44 -7.00 -16.55
C PHE A 177 -0.86 -5.62 -16.79
N ALA A 178 -0.53 -4.93 -15.72
CA ALA A 178 0.19 -3.68 -15.74
C ALA A 178 1.34 -3.70 -14.74
N PHE A 179 2.40 -2.98 -15.05
CA PHE A 179 3.50 -2.76 -14.12
C PHE A 179 3.25 -1.52 -13.26
N VAL A 180 3.74 -1.60 -12.02
CA VAL A 180 3.89 -0.48 -11.11
C VAL A 180 5.38 -0.26 -10.87
N THR A 181 5.87 0.97 -10.91
CA THR A 181 7.30 1.24 -10.73
C THR A 181 7.55 2.64 -10.16
N GLY A 182 8.57 2.76 -9.32
CA GLY A 182 9.11 4.06 -8.88
C GLY A 182 9.97 4.75 -9.92
N TYR A 183 10.32 4.05 -11.00
CA TYR A 183 11.14 4.56 -12.11
C TYR A 183 10.27 4.85 -13.32
N GLY A 184 10.83 5.55 -14.31
CA GLY A 184 10.11 5.84 -15.56
C GLY A 184 9.82 4.57 -16.39
N PRO A 185 8.86 4.64 -17.34
CA PRO A 185 8.46 3.51 -18.18
C PRO A 185 9.61 2.93 -19.01
N ASP A 186 10.64 3.71 -19.28
CA ASP A 186 11.84 3.30 -20.03
C ASP A 186 12.67 2.22 -19.32
N THR A 187 12.37 1.92 -18.04
CA THR A 187 13.03 0.86 -17.29
C THR A 187 12.44 -0.53 -17.53
N ILE A 188 11.31 -0.61 -18.25
CA ILE A 188 10.68 -1.89 -18.61
C ILE A 188 11.44 -2.50 -19.79
N VAL A 189 11.73 -3.79 -19.69
CA VAL A 189 12.38 -4.51 -20.78
C VAL A 189 11.52 -4.48 -22.06
N SER A 190 12.15 -4.46 -23.22
CA SER A 190 11.50 -4.31 -24.53
C SER A 190 10.40 -5.33 -24.81
N GLN A 191 10.54 -6.54 -24.26
CA GLN A 191 9.56 -7.63 -24.36
C GLN A 191 8.16 -7.20 -23.84
N PHE A 192 8.11 -6.34 -22.82
CA PHE A 192 6.89 -5.85 -22.20
C PHE A 192 6.59 -4.38 -22.45
N SER A 193 7.22 -3.78 -23.46
CA SER A 193 7.01 -2.37 -23.83
C SER A 193 5.56 -2.02 -24.17
N HIS A 194 4.74 -3.01 -24.50
CA HIS A 194 3.31 -2.87 -24.76
C HIS A 194 2.44 -2.91 -23.51
N ALA A 195 2.98 -3.35 -22.36
CA ALA A 195 2.22 -3.42 -21.12
C ALA A 195 2.06 -2.03 -20.51
N PRO A 196 0.87 -1.69 -20.01
CA PRO A 196 0.66 -0.43 -19.31
C PRO A 196 1.57 -0.32 -18.08
N VAL A 197 2.01 0.91 -17.79
CA VAL A 197 2.87 1.22 -16.64
C VAL A 197 2.24 2.33 -15.81
N LEU A 198 2.12 2.11 -14.51
CA LEU A 198 1.76 3.12 -13.52
C LEU A 198 3.02 3.51 -12.74
N GLN A 199 3.32 4.80 -12.73
CA GLN A 199 4.43 5.32 -11.95
C GLN A 199 3.99 5.63 -10.51
N LYS A 200 4.80 5.23 -9.53
CA LYS A 200 4.64 5.64 -8.12
C LYS A 200 4.98 7.14 -7.96
N PRO A 201 4.23 7.95 -7.21
CA PRO A 201 3.07 7.56 -6.40
C PRO A 201 1.81 7.31 -7.24
N ILE A 202 1.05 6.26 -6.88
CA ILE A 202 -0.10 5.82 -7.66
C ILE A 202 -1.32 6.65 -7.31
N GLU A 203 -1.89 7.30 -8.32
CA GLU A 203 -3.14 8.03 -8.21
C GLU A 203 -4.33 7.11 -8.43
N ALA A 204 -5.35 7.16 -7.55
CA ALA A 204 -6.55 6.33 -7.63
C ALA A 204 -7.27 6.44 -9.00
N ALA A 205 -7.35 7.65 -9.56
CA ALA A 205 -7.99 7.87 -10.86
C ALA A 205 -7.23 7.17 -12.00
N LYS A 206 -5.89 7.17 -11.97
CA LYS A 206 -5.06 6.51 -12.99
C LYS A 206 -5.17 4.99 -12.88
N LEU A 207 -5.16 4.45 -11.65
CA LEU A 207 -5.37 3.01 -11.42
C LEU A 207 -6.76 2.58 -11.90
N HIS A 208 -7.81 3.35 -11.58
CA HIS A 208 -9.17 3.05 -12.02
C HIS A 208 -9.30 3.03 -13.55
N ALA A 209 -8.79 4.05 -14.23
CA ALA A 209 -8.80 4.11 -15.70
C ALA A 209 -8.05 2.93 -16.34
N LEU A 210 -6.92 2.53 -15.75
CA LEU A 210 -6.16 1.38 -16.19
C LEU A 210 -6.95 0.08 -16.02
N LEU A 211 -7.57 -0.13 -14.86
CA LEU A 211 -8.37 -1.34 -14.60
C LEU A 211 -9.52 -1.48 -15.57
N GLN A 212 -10.19 -0.37 -15.94
CA GLN A 212 -11.24 -0.39 -16.98
C GLN A 212 -10.72 -0.83 -18.35
N GLN A 213 -9.46 -0.65 -18.66
CA GLN A 213 -8.84 -1.08 -19.91
C GLN A 213 -8.44 -2.56 -19.88
N ILE A 214 -7.94 -3.05 -18.74
CA ILE A 214 -7.36 -4.40 -18.64
C ILE A 214 -8.32 -5.45 -18.05
N VAL A 215 -9.27 -5.08 -17.20
CA VAL A 215 -10.27 -6.01 -16.64
C VAL A 215 -11.55 -5.95 -17.47
N ARG A 216 -11.77 -6.97 -18.27
CA ARG A 216 -12.97 -7.10 -19.14
C ARG A 216 -14.02 -8.00 -18.51
#